data_914b46e29fbb43aeba30aa025b6fc472
#
_entry.id   914b46e29fbb43aeba30aa025b6fc472
#
_cell.length_a   1.000
_cell.length_b   1.000
_cell.length_c   1.000
_cell.angle_alpha   90.00
_cell.angle_beta   90.00
_cell.angle_gamma   90.00
#
_symmetry.space_group_name_H-M   'P 1'
#
loop_
_entity.id
_entity.type
_entity.pdbx_description
1 polymer ?
#
loop_
_entity_poly.entity_id
_entity_poly.type
_entity_poly.pdbx_seq_one_letter_code
_entity_poly.pdbx_strand_id
1 'polypeptide(L)'
;YSQSFNDLENLTNLTDPLLEVDNKGQVVACLADEWGTEDNGLNWTFHIREGVKWVDVNGNEKADVTSYDFATGMEWVLNFYKNESSHTSQPFEMIAGAEEYYEYTKTLTEEEAYALTADDDSVFQQMVGIKTPDANTIVYTCTAEKPYFDTMATWAGMYPRAQAMVDELGGPDGVKSMNNENMWYNGAYTMTSYVQGNEKVFTKNPAYWDTESQRFDTVTIRMVESNDIAFQLYQSGELDYCDLTESQIATISSNPNNEYYDYLVETRPANYSYQIRFNYAKNNEDGTPDTNWNLAAANEAFRLSWYYGLDLTDYLARSNSLNPLSCENEYYSMMGFVYTSDGTDYTELVRQELGLPEMNGEKMVRLDAEKAEQYKQQAIEELTAAGVTFPIEIDYYISGSNQVSLDSANVLKQCFSDSLGDDYVTLNILTYVSSSTQEVITPRLHSALFGYGWGADYGDPQNYLVQESYGNDNAYYSNTYTNINKVEENEYTADLINSYKEFTSMLEEADKITDDLDARYQAFAEAEAYLIQHGLSIPQSCGTGWCLTKIDLYSKMRAIYGCQNDKMKNWITNSEGYTTAEMEARKAEVVG
;
A
#
# COMPACT_ATOMS: atom_id res chain seq x y z
N TYR A 1 -5.78 15.34 -9.80
CA TYR A 1 -5.58 14.19 -8.90
C TYR A 1 -4.36 14.42 -8.01
N SER A 2 -4.45 14.08 -6.72
CA SER A 2 -3.34 14.16 -5.77
C SER A 2 -2.54 12.86 -5.77
N GLN A 3 -1.23 12.93 -5.51
CA GLN A 3 -0.40 11.76 -5.21
C GLN A 3 -0.37 11.44 -3.70
N SER A 4 -0.89 12.35 -2.87
CA SER A 4 -0.94 12.15 -1.43
C SER A 4 -2.01 11.13 -1.06
N PHE A 5 -1.62 10.05 -0.41
CA PHE A 5 -2.55 9.03 0.08
C PHE A 5 -3.61 9.63 1.01
N ASN A 6 -3.23 10.56 1.89
CA ASN A 6 -4.16 11.26 2.77
C ASN A 6 -5.22 12.08 2.00
N ASP A 7 -4.88 12.63 0.83
CA ASP A 7 -5.87 13.33 0.01
C ASP A 7 -6.81 12.33 -0.68
N LEU A 8 -6.29 11.20 -1.14
CA LEU A 8 -7.09 10.15 -1.78
C LEU A 8 -8.10 9.53 -0.82
N GLU A 9 -7.72 9.28 0.43
CA GLU A 9 -8.62 8.80 1.50
C GLU A 9 -9.75 9.81 1.80
N ASN A 10 -9.49 11.11 1.67
CA ASN A 10 -10.53 12.11 1.80
C ASN A 10 -11.43 12.16 0.54
N LEU A 11 -10.82 12.07 -0.65
CA LEU A 11 -11.54 12.12 -1.93
C LEU A 11 -12.57 11.00 -2.06
N THR A 12 -12.29 9.81 -1.53
CA THR A 12 -13.19 8.65 -1.58
C THR A 12 -14.55 8.88 -0.89
N ASN A 13 -14.67 9.92 -0.04
CA ASN A 13 -15.92 10.35 0.58
C ASN A 13 -16.72 11.35 -0.27
N LEU A 14 -16.05 12.02 -1.21
CA LEU A 14 -16.58 13.12 -2.03
C LEU A 14 -16.98 12.66 -3.42
N THR A 15 -16.32 11.58 -3.90
CA THR A 15 -16.53 11.02 -5.24
C THR A 15 -16.53 9.50 -5.15
N ASP A 16 -17.57 8.86 -5.65
CA ASP A 16 -17.69 7.42 -5.70
C ASP A 16 -17.02 6.84 -6.96
N PRO A 17 -16.34 5.67 -6.83
CA PRO A 17 -15.78 4.90 -7.94
C PRO A 17 -16.83 4.00 -8.62
N LEU A 18 -16.41 3.25 -9.64
CA LEU A 18 -17.21 2.16 -10.20
C LEU A 18 -17.51 1.08 -9.16
N LEU A 19 -16.50 0.61 -8.46
CA LEU A 19 -16.60 -0.42 -7.43
C LEU A 19 -15.98 0.06 -6.12
N GLU A 20 -16.36 -0.57 -5.03
CA GLU A 20 -15.76 -0.35 -3.71
C GLU A 20 -15.45 -1.66 -3.01
N VAL A 21 -14.81 -1.63 -1.86
CA VAL A 21 -14.59 -2.82 -1.03
C VAL A 21 -15.49 -2.78 0.21
N ASP A 22 -15.85 -3.94 0.71
CA ASP A 22 -16.59 -4.06 1.96
C ASP A 22 -15.64 -4.08 3.19
N ASN A 23 -16.20 -4.33 4.37
CA ASN A 23 -15.43 -4.42 5.62
C ASN A 23 -14.59 -5.72 5.75
N LYS A 24 -14.70 -6.65 4.79
CA LYS A 24 -13.91 -7.87 4.67
C LYS A 24 -12.86 -7.80 3.56
N GLY A 25 -12.86 -6.73 2.76
CA GLY A 25 -11.95 -6.56 1.63
C GLY A 25 -12.47 -7.13 0.30
N GLN A 26 -13.75 -7.54 0.24
CA GLN A 26 -14.35 -8.05 -0.99
C GLN A 26 -14.79 -6.89 -1.88
N VAL A 27 -14.54 -6.99 -3.19
CA VAL A 27 -15.03 -6.03 -4.18
C VAL A 27 -16.55 -6.11 -4.27
N VAL A 28 -17.20 -4.97 -4.15
CA VAL A 28 -18.67 -4.84 -4.17
C VAL A 28 -19.11 -3.68 -5.07
N ALA A 29 -20.37 -3.73 -5.47
CA ALA A 29 -20.99 -2.70 -6.29
C ALA A 29 -20.97 -1.31 -5.62
N CYS A 30 -20.58 -0.28 -6.39
CA CYS A 30 -20.73 1.12 -6.03
C CYS A 30 -21.52 1.85 -7.12
N LEU A 31 -20.91 2.69 -7.96
CA LEU A 31 -21.60 3.31 -9.10
C LEU A 31 -21.88 2.30 -10.22
N ALA A 32 -21.08 1.25 -10.37
CA ALA A 32 -21.46 0.12 -11.19
C ALA A 32 -22.30 -0.89 -10.37
N ASP A 33 -23.46 -1.26 -10.88
CA ASP A 33 -24.34 -2.27 -10.26
C ASP A 33 -24.21 -3.65 -10.91
N GLU A 34 -23.63 -3.73 -12.13
CA GLU A 34 -23.22 -4.95 -12.81
C GLU A 34 -21.85 -4.75 -13.46
N TRP A 35 -20.99 -5.75 -13.41
CA TRP A 35 -19.70 -5.76 -14.11
C TRP A 35 -19.25 -7.17 -14.42
N GLY A 36 -18.32 -7.31 -15.38
CA GLY A 36 -17.73 -8.59 -15.71
C GLY A 36 -16.93 -8.59 -17.00
N THR A 37 -16.36 -9.75 -17.28
CA THR A 37 -15.57 -10.06 -18.47
C THR A 37 -16.01 -11.41 -19.04
N GLU A 38 -15.88 -11.60 -20.37
CA GLU A 38 -16.16 -12.87 -21.05
C GLU A 38 -14.90 -13.49 -21.70
N ASP A 39 -13.74 -12.81 -21.56
CA ASP A 39 -12.49 -13.12 -22.23
C ASP A 39 -11.28 -13.02 -21.30
N ASN A 40 -11.37 -13.62 -20.11
CA ASN A 40 -10.34 -13.72 -19.10
C ASN A 40 -9.75 -12.35 -18.68
N GLY A 41 -10.56 -11.30 -18.76
CA GLY A 41 -10.15 -9.95 -18.36
C GLY A 41 -9.48 -9.12 -19.45
N LEU A 42 -9.56 -9.50 -20.72
CA LEU A 42 -9.11 -8.63 -21.81
C LEU A 42 -10.06 -7.45 -22.00
N ASN A 43 -11.38 -7.68 -21.92
CA ASN A 43 -12.38 -6.63 -21.93
C ASN A 43 -13.27 -6.72 -20.70
N TRP A 44 -13.42 -5.60 -20.00
CA TRP A 44 -14.28 -5.45 -18.84
C TRP A 44 -15.41 -4.49 -19.12
N THR A 45 -16.63 -4.92 -18.87
CA THR A 45 -17.84 -4.10 -19.03
C THR A 45 -18.40 -3.77 -17.65
N PHE A 46 -18.73 -2.49 -17.44
CA PHE A 46 -19.39 -1.99 -16.22
C PHE A 46 -20.69 -1.30 -16.63
N HIS A 47 -21.78 -1.66 -15.97
CA HIS A 47 -23.07 -0.99 -16.07
C HIS A 47 -23.23 0.00 -14.91
N ILE A 48 -23.43 1.30 -15.23
CA ILE A 48 -23.52 2.39 -14.25
C ILE A 48 -24.97 2.60 -13.85
N ARG A 49 -25.22 2.72 -12.56
CA ARG A 49 -26.54 2.98 -11.96
C ARG A 49 -27.20 4.20 -12.57
N GLU A 50 -28.47 4.07 -12.89
CA GLU A 50 -29.27 5.22 -13.27
C GLU A 50 -29.62 6.12 -12.08
N GLY A 51 -29.75 7.42 -12.32
CA GLY A 51 -30.27 8.38 -11.35
C GLY A 51 -29.27 8.87 -10.31
N VAL A 52 -28.01 8.46 -10.36
CA VAL A 52 -26.95 9.04 -9.51
C VAL A 52 -26.65 10.47 -9.96
N LYS A 53 -26.51 11.38 -9.01
CA LYS A 53 -26.38 12.82 -9.28
C LYS A 53 -25.01 13.37 -8.89
N TRP A 54 -24.49 14.23 -9.73
CA TRP A 54 -23.56 15.26 -9.32
C TRP A 54 -24.30 16.37 -8.60
N VAL A 55 -23.75 16.84 -7.48
CA VAL A 55 -24.31 17.94 -6.69
C VAL A 55 -23.26 19.02 -6.43
N ASP A 56 -23.70 20.24 -6.11
CA ASP A 56 -22.83 21.29 -5.57
C ASP A 56 -22.55 21.05 -4.06
N VAL A 57 -21.75 21.91 -3.43
CA VAL A 57 -21.40 21.84 -2.01
C VAL A 57 -22.62 21.86 -1.08
N ASN A 58 -23.73 22.42 -1.51
CA ASN A 58 -24.99 22.51 -0.75
C ASN A 58 -25.93 21.32 -1.01
N GLY A 59 -25.54 20.38 -1.86
CA GLY A 59 -26.35 19.22 -2.23
C GLY A 59 -27.40 19.50 -3.32
N ASN A 60 -27.31 20.63 -4.03
CA ASN A 60 -28.21 20.90 -5.17
C ASN A 60 -27.73 20.11 -6.40
N GLU A 61 -28.67 19.42 -7.06
CA GLU A 61 -28.39 18.63 -8.25
C GLU A 61 -27.86 19.49 -9.41
N LYS A 62 -26.82 19.00 -10.07
CA LYS A 62 -26.13 19.63 -11.20
C LYS A 62 -26.30 18.85 -12.50
N ALA A 63 -26.01 17.54 -12.47
CA ALA A 63 -26.09 16.63 -13.62
C ALA A 63 -26.28 15.18 -13.16
N ASP A 64 -26.62 14.28 -14.09
CA ASP A 64 -26.52 12.85 -13.87
C ASP A 64 -25.06 12.38 -13.97
N VAL A 65 -24.68 11.36 -13.17
CA VAL A 65 -23.42 10.65 -13.35
C VAL A 65 -23.60 9.63 -14.47
N THR A 66 -22.66 9.60 -15.40
CA THR A 66 -22.73 8.74 -16.59
C THR A 66 -21.40 8.08 -16.91
N SER A 67 -21.37 7.14 -17.84
CA SER A 67 -20.17 6.49 -18.36
C SER A 67 -19.16 7.50 -18.95
N TYR A 68 -19.67 8.59 -19.53
CA TYR A 68 -18.84 9.66 -20.11
C TYR A 68 -17.98 10.37 -19.07
N ASP A 69 -18.44 10.46 -17.81
CA ASP A 69 -17.68 11.08 -16.72
C ASP A 69 -16.45 10.26 -16.34
N PHE A 70 -16.52 8.92 -16.43
CA PHE A 70 -15.38 8.04 -16.21
C PHE A 70 -14.37 8.15 -17.36
N ALA A 71 -14.84 8.21 -18.60
CA ALA A 71 -13.96 8.44 -19.75
C ALA A 71 -13.27 9.81 -19.65
N THR A 72 -14.01 10.87 -19.26
CA THR A 72 -13.45 12.20 -18.99
C THR A 72 -12.41 12.17 -17.88
N GLY A 73 -12.68 11.47 -16.78
CA GLY A 73 -11.74 11.32 -15.68
C GLY A 73 -10.42 10.68 -16.13
N MET A 74 -10.48 9.61 -16.93
CA MET A 74 -9.30 8.93 -17.44
C MET A 74 -8.57 9.77 -18.51
N GLU A 75 -9.29 10.50 -19.37
CA GLU A 75 -8.66 11.44 -20.30
C GLU A 75 -7.81 12.49 -19.55
N TRP A 76 -8.31 12.99 -18.41
CA TRP A 76 -7.54 13.91 -17.57
C TRP A 76 -6.27 13.25 -17.00
N VAL A 77 -6.33 12.02 -16.52
CA VAL A 77 -5.18 11.29 -16.00
C VAL A 77 -4.13 11.09 -17.09
N LEU A 78 -4.57 10.75 -18.30
CA LEU A 78 -3.71 10.43 -19.44
C LEU A 78 -3.30 11.64 -20.30
N ASN A 79 -3.71 12.86 -19.94
CA ASN A 79 -3.32 14.09 -20.65
C ASN A 79 -2.19 14.78 -19.90
N PHE A 80 -1.00 14.82 -20.48
CA PHE A 80 0.22 15.36 -19.87
C PHE A 80 0.05 16.76 -19.29
N TYR A 81 -0.64 17.66 -20.00
CA TYR A 81 -0.83 19.05 -19.58
C TYR A 81 -1.99 19.24 -18.58
N LYS A 82 -2.99 18.35 -18.56
CA LYS A 82 -4.09 18.38 -17.60
C LYS A 82 -3.73 17.67 -16.28
N ASN A 83 -2.85 16.71 -16.35
CA ASN A 83 -2.46 15.88 -15.20
C ASN A 83 -1.20 16.43 -14.53
N GLU A 84 -1.38 17.15 -13.44
CA GLU A 84 -0.27 17.63 -12.60
C GLU A 84 0.24 16.57 -11.62
N SER A 85 -0.40 15.41 -11.55
CA SER A 85 0.01 14.27 -10.74
C SER A 85 0.49 13.12 -11.61
N SER A 86 1.29 12.20 -11.05
CA SER A 86 1.91 11.10 -11.80
C SER A 86 1.14 9.78 -11.71
N HIS A 87 -0.18 9.80 -11.54
CA HIS A 87 -1.01 8.58 -11.47
C HIS A 87 -1.23 7.91 -12.84
N THR A 88 -0.16 7.71 -13.58
CA THR A 88 -0.21 7.13 -14.94
C THR A 88 0.29 5.69 -15.01
N SER A 89 1.07 5.23 -14.03
CA SER A 89 1.69 3.90 -14.06
C SER A 89 0.67 2.77 -14.18
N GLN A 90 -0.37 2.77 -13.34
CA GLN A 90 -1.40 1.75 -13.37
C GLN A 90 -2.23 1.80 -14.68
N PRO A 91 -2.74 2.96 -15.16
CA PRO A 91 -3.37 3.02 -16.47
C PRO A 91 -2.49 2.54 -17.62
N PHE A 92 -1.17 2.86 -17.62
CA PHE A 92 -0.26 2.38 -18.65
C PHE A 92 -0.11 0.88 -18.64
N GLU A 93 -0.03 0.29 -17.47
CA GLU A 93 0.06 -1.16 -17.31
C GLU A 93 -1.23 -1.87 -17.70
N MET A 94 -2.38 -1.26 -17.38
CA MET A 94 -3.67 -1.94 -17.44
C MET A 94 -4.47 -1.66 -18.71
N ILE A 95 -4.48 -0.43 -19.24
CA ILE A 95 -5.41 0.01 -20.28
C ILE A 95 -4.71 0.15 -21.62
N ALA A 96 -5.19 -0.57 -22.63
CA ALA A 96 -4.64 -0.53 -23.97
C ALA A 96 -4.61 0.91 -24.53
N GLY A 97 -3.47 1.32 -25.09
CA GLY A 97 -3.29 2.63 -25.71
C GLY A 97 -3.17 3.81 -24.73
N ALA A 98 -3.14 3.57 -23.42
CA ALA A 98 -3.05 4.62 -22.40
C ALA A 98 -1.69 5.35 -22.47
N GLU A 99 -0.57 4.62 -22.54
CA GLU A 99 0.76 5.20 -22.64
C GLU A 99 0.93 5.94 -23.97
N GLU A 100 0.48 5.35 -25.08
CA GLU A 100 0.56 5.97 -26.41
C GLU A 100 -0.23 7.29 -26.48
N TYR A 101 -1.40 7.36 -25.82
CA TYR A 101 -2.16 8.61 -25.74
C TYR A 101 -1.44 9.65 -24.89
N TYR A 102 -0.90 9.27 -23.75
CA TYR A 102 -0.11 10.18 -22.91
C TYR A 102 1.10 10.76 -23.65
N GLU A 103 1.88 9.89 -24.32
CA GLU A 103 3.02 10.33 -25.12
C GLU A 103 2.58 11.20 -26.31
N TYR A 104 1.44 10.90 -26.95
CA TYR A 104 0.86 11.78 -27.97
C TYR A 104 0.57 13.18 -27.41
N THR A 105 -0.06 13.28 -26.23
CA THR A 105 -0.39 14.60 -25.63
C THR A 105 0.84 15.43 -25.33
N LYS A 106 1.99 14.83 -25.01
CA LYS A 106 3.29 15.52 -24.84
C LYS A 106 3.79 16.19 -26.11
N THR A 107 3.38 15.71 -27.27
CA THR A 107 3.82 16.29 -28.57
C THR A 107 3.03 17.56 -28.94
N LEU A 108 1.94 17.84 -28.24
CA LEU A 108 1.05 18.98 -28.48
C LEU A 108 1.54 20.23 -27.73
N THR A 109 0.99 21.37 -28.11
CA THR A 109 1.01 22.54 -27.23
C THR A 109 0.00 22.38 -26.08
N GLU A 110 0.19 23.11 -24.99
CA GLU A 110 -0.75 23.11 -23.85
C GLU A 110 -2.18 23.45 -24.31
N GLU A 111 -2.35 24.43 -25.18
CA GLU A 111 -3.68 24.85 -25.71
C GLU A 111 -4.33 23.71 -26.52
N GLU A 112 -3.58 23.01 -27.37
CA GLU A 112 -4.08 21.88 -28.15
C GLU A 112 -4.45 20.70 -27.23
N ALA A 113 -3.62 20.39 -26.23
CA ALA A 113 -3.88 19.32 -25.27
C ALA A 113 -5.09 19.62 -24.37
N TYR A 114 -5.29 20.89 -23.96
CA TYR A 114 -6.45 21.32 -23.19
C TYR A 114 -7.76 21.21 -23.97
N ALA A 115 -7.73 21.32 -25.29
CA ALA A 115 -8.89 21.17 -26.15
C ALA A 115 -9.31 19.71 -26.39
N LEU A 116 -8.50 18.73 -25.97
CA LEU A 116 -8.87 17.32 -26.10
C LEU A 116 -9.99 16.97 -25.12
N THR A 117 -10.90 16.09 -25.55
CA THR A 117 -12.01 15.54 -24.76
C THR A 117 -12.07 14.03 -24.90
N ALA A 118 -12.93 13.40 -24.10
CA ALA A 118 -13.23 11.96 -24.19
C ALA A 118 -14.53 11.68 -24.98
N ASP A 119 -15.07 12.66 -25.71
CA ASP A 119 -16.30 12.51 -26.51
C ASP A 119 -16.16 11.42 -27.59
N ASP A 120 -17.29 10.95 -28.08
CA ASP A 120 -17.34 10.09 -29.25
C ASP A 120 -16.57 10.71 -30.44
N ASP A 121 -15.83 9.88 -31.18
CA ASP A 121 -14.96 10.30 -32.29
C ASP A 121 -13.70 11.12 -31.88
N SER A 122 -13.46 11.36 -30.57
CA SER A 122 -12.24 12.02 -30.09
C SER A 122 -10.98 11.19 -30.35
N VAL A 123 -9.82 11.84 -30.32
CA VAL A 123 -8.52 11.17 -30.39
C VAL A 123 -8.37 10.18 -29.23
N PHE A 124 -8.84 10.54 -28.03
CA PHE A 124 -8.86 9.65 -26.87
C PHE A 124 -9.63 8.36 -27.17
N GLN A 125 -10.87 8.45 -27.66
CA GLN A 125 -11.71 7.30 -28.00
C GLN A 125 -11.12 6.43 -29.14
N GLN A 126 -10.26 7.00 -30.00
CA GLN A 126 -9.60 6.25 -31.08
C GLN A 126 -8.35 5.53 -30.58
N MET A 127 -7.60 6.08 -29.62
CA MET A 127 -6.33 5.56 -29.15
C MET A 127 -6.44 4.68 -27.91
N VAL A 128 -7.32 5.05 -26.96
CA VAL A 128 -7.41 4.40 -25.66
C VAL A 128 -8.48 3.32 -25.65
N GLY A 129 -8.21 2.20 -25.00
CA GLY A 129 -9.11 1.07 -24.84
C GLY A 129 -10.29 1.35 -23.89
N ILE A 130 -10.91 2.53 -24.00
CA ILE A 130 -12.11 2.90 -23.22
C ILE A 130 -13.22 3.27 -24.19
N LYS A 131 -14.38 2.64 -24.04
CA LYS A 131 -15.56 2.90 -24.86
C LYS A 131 -16.79 3.16 -23.98
N THR A 132 -17.60 4.09 -24.40
CA THR A 132 -18.87 4.48 -23.75
C THR A 132 -20.02 4.31 -24.75
N PRO A 133 -20.50 3.07 -24.99
CA PRO A 133 -21.54 2.80 -25.98
C PRO A 133 -22.84 3.57 -25.74
N ASP A 134 -23.14 3.86 -24.49
CA ASP A 134 -24.27 4.66 -24.03
C ASP A 134 -23.95 5.28 -22.65
N ALA A 135 -24.87 6.07 -22.12
CA ALA A 135 -24.69 6.81 -20.87
C ALA A 135 -24.49 5.91 -19.62
N ASN A 136 -24.85 4.66 -19.68
CA ASN A 136 -24.81 3.72 -18.55
C ASN A 136 -23.80 2.59 -18.73
N THR A 137 -23.13 2.49 -19.87
CA THR A 137 -22.19 1.41 -20.14
C THR A 137 -20.80 1.96 -20.43
N ILE A 138 -19.80 1.45 -19.71
CA ILE A 138 -18.38 1.69 -20.03
C ILE A 138 -17.66 0.36 -20.20
N VAL A 139 -16.80 0.29 -21.22
CA VAL A 139 -15.97 -0.88 -21.53
C VAL A 139 -14.51 -0.48 -21.50
N TYR A 140 -13.72 -1.23 -20.74
CA TYR A 140 -12.26 -1.10 -20.71
C TYR A 140 -11.64 -2.29 -21.45
N THR A 141 -10.76 -2.01 -22.41
CA THR A 141 -9.90 -3.01 -23.06
C THR A 141 -8.52 -2.94 -22.40
N CYS A 142 -8.07 -4.04 -21.83
CA CYS A 142 -6.80 -4.12 -21.16
C CYS A 142 -5.63 -4.35 -22.14
N THR A 143 -4.40 -4.09 -21.69
CA THR A 143 -3.15 -4.34 -22.45
C THR A 143 -2.92 -5.82 -22.72
N ALA A 144 -3.41 -6.67 -21.81
CA ALA A 144 -3.43 -8.13 -21.87
C ALA A 144 -4.63 -8.63 -21.05
N GLU A 145 -4.84 -9.93 -20.97
CA GLU A 145 -5.81 -10.52 -20.06
C GLU A 145 -5.45 -10.18 -18.61
N LYS A 146 -6.32 -9.43 -17.92
CA LYS A 146 -6.16 -8.95 -16.53
C LYS A 146 -7.40 -9.39 -15.73
N PRO A 147 -7.42 -10.63 -15.20
CA PRO A 147 -8.60 -11.18 -14.53
C PRO A 147 -8.96 -10.48 -13.21
N TYR A 148 -8.11 -9.58 -12.73
CA TYR A 148 -8.25 -8.79 -11.51
C TYR A 148 -8.53 -7.30 -11.76
N PHE A 149 -8.82 -6.89 -13.00
CA PHE A 149 -9.00 -5.48 -13.35
C PHE A 149 -10.16 -4.80 -12.60
N ASP A 150 -11.17 -5.55 -12.15
CA ASP A 150 -12.25 -5.03 -11.31
C ASP A 150 -11.74 -4.42 -10.00
N THR A 151 -10.64 -4.91 -9.45
CA THR A 151 -10.01 -4.31 -8.28
C THR A 151 -9.46 -2.91 -8.56
N MET A 152 -9.00 -2.65 -9.80
CA MET A 152 -8.60 -1.32 -10.27
C MET A 152 -9.77 -0.33 -10.30
N ALA A 153 -10.99 -0.80 -10.49
CA ALA A 153 -12.19 0.03 -10.50
C ALA A 153 -12.53 0.65 -9.12
N THR A 154 -11.80 0.26 -8.08
CA THR A 154 -11.86 0.86 -6.74
C THR A 154 -10.87 2.01 -6.55
N TRP A 155 -9.89 2.16 -7.44
CA TRP A 155 -8.77 3.09 -7.31
C TRP A 155 -9.12 4.51 -7.73
N ALA A 156 -8.61 5.51 -6.98
CA ALA A 156 -8.94 6.93 -7.17
C ALA A 156 -8.53 7.51 -8.55
N GLY A 157 -7.53 6.96 -9.22
CA GLY A 157 -7.15 7.36 -10.58
C GLY A 157 -8.21 7.03 -11.64
N MET A 158 -9.16 6.14 -11.33
CA MET A 158 -10.29 5.79 -12.20
C MET A 158 -11.60 6.50 -11.83
N TYR A 159 -11.58 7.47 -10.91
CA TYR A 159 -12.78 8.20 -10.49
C TYR A 159 -13.35 9.06 -11.61
N PRO A 160 -14.68 9.23 -11.65
CA PRO A 160 -15.35 10.03 -12.67
C PRO A 160 -15.07 11.54 -12.50
N ARG A 161 -15.17 12.28 -13.61
CA ARG A 161 -15.09 13.73 -13.66
C ARG A 161 -16.16 14.26 -14.62
N ALA A 162 -17.08 15.08 -14.12
CA ALA A 162 -18.10 15.67 -14.96
C ALA A 162 -17.51 16.71 -15.92
N GLN A 163 -17.64 16.53 -17.24
CA GLN A 163 -17.24 17.53 -18.23
C GLN A 163 -17.99 18.85 -18.01
N ALA A 164 -19.27 18.79 -17.65
CA ALA A 164 -20.07 19.98 -17.37
C ALA A 164 -19.52 20.80 -16.18
N MET A 165 -18.90 20.17 -15.18
CA MET A 165 -18.18 20.89 -14.12
C MET A 165 -16.94 21.60 -14.68
N VAL A 166 -16.18 20.93 -15.51
CA VAL A 166 -14.99 21.53 -16.17
C VAL A 166 -15.39 22.76 -16.96
N ASP A 167 -16.48 22.68 -17.72
CA ASP A 167 -17.01 23.79 -18.53
C ASP A 167 -17.49 24.95 -17.65
N GLU A 168 -18.20 24.66 -16.56
CA GLU A 168 -18.64 25.67 -15.58
C GLU A 168 -17.46 26.38 -14.92
N LEU A 169 -16.36 25.69 -14.67
CA LEU A 169 -15.13 26.26 -14.10
C LEU A 169 -14.33 27.07 -15.13
N GLY A 170 -14.65 26.99 -16.43
CA GLY A 170 -13.95 27.72 -17.50
C GLY A 170 -12.81 26.93 -18.11
N GLY A 171 -12.89 25.60 -18.09
CA GLY A 171 -11.90 24.69 -18.67
C GLY A 171 -10.76 24.30 -17.73
N PRO A 172 -9.67 23.70 -18.24
CA PRO A 172 -8.56 23.18 -17.44
C PRO A 172 -7.92 24.20 -16.50
N ASP A 173 -7.75 25.45 -16.92
CA ASP A 173 -7.21 26.52 -16.07
C ASP A 173 -8.14 26.85 -14.88
N GLY A 174 -9.45 26.76 -15.08
CA GLY A 174 -10.42 26.93 -14.00
C GLY A 174 -10.37 25.78 -12.99
N VAL A 175 -10.13 24.55 -13.45
CA VAL A 175 -9.97 23.37 -12.58
C VAL A 175 -8.75 23.51 -11.67
N LYS A 176 -7.67 24.16 -12.09
CA LYS A 176 -6.50 24.46 -11.24
C LYS A 176 -6.85 25.31 -10.02
N SER A 177 -7.93 26.08 -10.11
CA SER A 177 -8.45 26.94 -9.02
C SER A 177 -9.63 26.32 -8.28
N MET A 178 -9.93 25.04 -8.53
CA MET A 178 -11.02 24.32 -7.89
C MET A 178 -10.80 24.24 -6.38
N ASN A 179 -11.89 24.39 -5.63
CA ASN A 179 -11.91 24.25 -4.18
C ASN A 179 -13.24 23.60 -3.75
N ASN A 180 -13.41 23.42 -2.44
CA ASN A 180 -14.60 22.77 -1.90
C ASN A 180 -15.92 23.48 -2.23
N GLU A 181 -15.93 24.77 -2.56
CA GLU A 181 -17.17 25.54 -2.84
C GLU A 181 -17.63 25.39 -4.29
N ASN A 182 -16.70 25.09 -5.22
CA ASN A 182 -16.98 25.08 -6.66
C ASN A 182 -16.74 23.72 -7.34
N MET A 183 -16.26 22.70 -6.63
CA MET A 183 -16.23 21.32 -7.14
C MET A 183 -17.63 20.68 -7.05
N TRP A 184 -17.86 19.66 -7.86
CA TRP A 184 -19.06 18.82 -7.78
C TRP A 184 -18.77 17.51 -7.06
N TYR A 185 -19.80 16.97 -6.43
CA TYR A 185 -19.75 15.80 -5.56
C TYR A 185 -20.76 14.75 -6.03
N ASN A 186 -20.39 13.47 -5.96
CA ASN A 186 -21.32 12.35 -6.14
C ASN A 186 -21.19 11.29 -5.03
N GLY A 187 -20.23 11.47 -4.13
CA GLY A 187 -20.02 10.60 -2.97
C GLY A 187 -21.01 10.84 -1.83
N ALA A 188 -20.83 10.09 -0.75
CA ALA A 188 -21.71 10.13 0.41
C ALA A 188 -21.75 11.47 1.14
N TYR A 189 -20.72 12.31 0.97
CA TYR A 189 -20.57 13.61 1.62
C TYR A 189 -20.13 14.69 0.65
N THR A 190 -20.45 15.95 0.98
CA THR A 190 -19.87 17.17 0.38
C THR A 190 -18.90 17.79 1.39
N MET A 191 -17.87 18.47 0.94
CA MET A 191 -16.92 19.17 1.83
C MET A 191 -17.39 20.61 2.04
N THR A 192 -18.12 20.87 3.12
CA THR A 192 -18.71 22.20 3.39
C THR A 192 -17.74 23.18 4.03
N SER A 193 -16.62 22.71 4.60
CA SER A 193 -15.53 23.55 5.09
C SER A 193 -14.18 22.88 4.86
N TYR A 194 -13.21 23.69 4.45
CA TYR A 194 -11.80 23.30 4.38
C TYR A 194 -10.92 24.43 4.89
N VAL A 195 -10.30 24.21 6.04
CA VAL A 195 -9.32 25.14 6.62
C VAL A 195 -7.98 24.44 6.60
N GLN A 196 -7.12 24.85 5.67
CA GLN A 196 -5.81 24.23 5.46
C GLN A 196 -4.99 24.17 6.77
N GLY A 197 -4.47 22.98 7.08
CA GLY A 197 -3.68 22.73 8.28
C GLY A 197 -4.49 22.72 9.60
N ASN A 198 -5.83 22.77 9.52
CA ASN A 198 -6.69 22.78 10.71
C ASN A 198 -7.81 21.74 10.63
N GLU A 199 -8.81 21.93 9.75
CA GLU A 199 -9.94 21.01 9.70
C GLU A 199 -10.57 20.88 8.30
N LYS A 200 -11.21 19.74 8.08
CA LYS A 200 -12.10 19.45 6.96
C LYS A 200 -13.46 19.05 7.53
N VAL A 201 -14.54 19.63 7.02
CA VAL A 201 -15.91 19.30 7.43
C VAL A 201 -16.67 18.69 6.27
N PHE A 202 -17.08 17.46 6.46
CA PHE A 202 -17.87 16.66 5.54
C PHE A 202 -19.32 16.69 5.99
N THR A 203 -20.24 17.08 5.12
CA THR A 203 -21.68 17.13 5.38
C THR A 203 -22.39 16.14 4.48
N LYS A 204 -23.36 15.43 5.04
CA LYS A 204 -24.17 14.43 4.34
C LYS A 204 -24.70 14.97 3.01
N ASN A 205 -24.45 14.26 1.91
CA ASN A 205 -25.02 14.55 0.61
C ASN A 205 -26.48 14.11 0.56
N PRO A 206 -27.47 15.01 0.46
CA PRO A 206 -28.88 14.66 0.51
C PRO A 206 -29.38 13.92 -0.75
N ALA A 207 -28.63 14.00 -1.85
CA ALA A 207 -28.94 13.33 -3.11
C ALA A 207 -28.12 12.05 -3.33
N TYR A 208 -27.45 11.56 -2.29
CA TYR A 208 -26.66 10.33 -2.40
C TYR A 208 -27.54 9.12 -2.70
N TRP A 209 -27.12 8.30 -3.64
CA TRP A 209 -27.89 7.14 -4.12
C TRP A 209 -28.11 6.07 -3.03
N ASP A 210 -27.14 5.88 -2.09
CA ASP A 210 -27.19 4.91 -0.99
C ASP A 210 -27.39 5.63 0.35
N THR A 211 -28.58 6.16 0.55
CA THR A 211 -28.90 6.97 1.74
C THR A 211 -28.86 6.19 3.05
N GLU A 212 -29.00 4.86 3.01
CA GLU A 212 -28.98 4.02 4.21
C GLU A 212 -27.58 3.83 4.78
N SER A 213 -26.56 3.94 3.95
CA SER A 213 -25.14 3.83 4.36
C SER A 213 -24.62 5.11 5.04
N GLN A 214 -25.27 6.26 4.83
CA GLN A 214 -24.86 7.55 5.41
C GLN A 214 -25.30 7.64 6.88
N ARG A 215 -24.42 7.30 7.82
CA ARG A 215 -24.72 7.24 9.26
C ARG A 215 -24.65 8.60 9.98
N PHE A 216 -23.90 9.55 9.44
CA PHE A 216 -23.62 10.84 10.09
C PHE A 216 -24.14 12.00 9.27
N ASP A 217 -24.66 13.04 9.94
CA ASP A 217 -25.01 14.30 9.28
C ASP A 217 -23.75 15.10 8.98
N THR A 218 -22.75 15.03 9.84
CA THR A 218 -21.47 15.72 9.71
C THR A 218 -20.34 14.88 10.27
N VAL A 219 -19.20 14.88 9.57
CA VAL A 219 -17.93 14.36 10.07
C VAL A 219 -16.87 15.45 9.96
N THR A 220 -16.13 15.68 11.05
CA THR A 220 -15.04 16.66 11.09
C THR A 220 -13.71 15.94 11.27
N ILE A 221 -12.79 16.14 10.33
CA ILE A 221 -11.41 15.68 10.46
C ILE A 221 -10.58 16.88 10.93
N ARG A 222 -9.98 16.74 12.10
CA ARG A 222 -9.05 17.75 12.65
C ARG A 222 -7.60 17.33 12.42
N MET A 223 -6.79 18.27 11.98
CA MET A 223 -5.35 18.13 11.90
C MET A 223 -4.74 18.54 13.23
N VAL A 224 -4.12 17.60 13.93
CA VAL A 224 -3.47 17.82 15.23
C VAL A 224 -1.97 17.60 15.12
N GLU A 225 -1.19 18.35 15.90
CA GLU A 225 0.28 18.33 15.81
C GLU A 225 0.91 17.07 16.45
N SER A 226 0.18 16.40 17.36
CA SER A 226 0.69 15.20 18.05
C SER A 226 -0.44 14.34 18.64
N ASN A 227 -0.14 13.07 18.87
CA ASN A 227 -1.04 12.14 19.56
C ASN A 227 -1.33 12.57 21.02
N ASP A 228 -0.42 13.32 21.66
CA ASP A 228 -0.69 13.88 22.99
C ASP A 228 -1.82 14.90 22.97
N ILE A 229 -1.88 15.74 21.93
CA ILE A 229 -2.99 16.69 21.74
C ILE A 229 -4.26 15.94 21.36
N ALA A 230 -4.18 14.95 20.46
CA ALA A 230 -5.32 14.12 20.09
C ALA A 230 -5.95 13.43 21.32
N PHE A 231 -5.12 12.88 22.19
CA PHE A 231 -5.58 12.25 23.43
C PHE A 231 -6.31 13.23 24.36
N GLN A 232 -5.79 14.47 24.54
CA GLN A 232 -6.46 15.50 25.33
C GLN A 232 -7.83 15.90 24.73
N LEU A 233 -7.92 16.00 23.38
CA LEU A 233 -9.16 16.30 22.70
C LEU A 233 -10.17 15.14 22.79
N TYR A 234 -9.70 13.90 22.78
CA TYR A 234 -10.55 12.73 23.04
C TYR A 234 -11.10 12.77 24.49
N GLN A 235 -10.25 13.06 25.48
CA GLN A 235 -10.65 13.18 26.89
C GLN A 235 -11.65 14.32 27.12
N SER A 236 -11.55 15.41 26.38
CA SER A 236 -12.54 16.52 26.45
C SER A 236 -13.82 16.24 25.67
N GLY A 237 -13.89 15.11 24.92
CA GLY A 237 -15.03 14.76 24.07
C GLY A 237 -15.09 15.49 22.74
N GLU A 238 -13.98 16.13 22.32
CA GLU A 238 -13.88 16.83 21.06
C GLU A 238 -13.45 15.94 19.87
N LEU A 239 -12.88 14.75 20.17
CA LEU A 239 -12.57 13.71 19.21
C LEU A 239 -13.25 12.39 19.58
N ASP A 240 -13.58 11.59 18.57
CA ASP A 240 -14.17 10.27 18.69
C ASP A 240 -13.17 9.14 18.42
N TYR A 241 -11.94 9.49 18.03
CA TYR A 241 -10.82 8.58 17.79
C TYR A 241 -9.50 9.28 18.09
N CYS A 242 -8.56 8.56 18.72
CA CYS A 242 -7.16 8.98 18.81
C CYS A 242 -6.23 7.77 18.91
N ASP A 243 -5.11 7.83 18.18
CA ASP A 243 -3.99 6.91 18.40
C ASP A 243 -3.26 7.25 19.69
N LEU A 244 -2.71 6.23 20.34
CA LEU A 244 -2.01 6.35 21.61
C LEU A 244 -0.50 6.25 21.41
N THR A 245 0.25 7.09 22.13
CA THR A 245 1.70 6.96 22.25
C THR A 245 2.08 5.81 23.19
N GLU A 246 3.30 5.29 23.06
CA GLU A 246 3.84 4.23 23.93
C GLU A 246 3.72 4.60 25.43
N SER A 247 3.98 5.86 25.81
CA SER A 247 3.88 6.31 27.18
C SER A 247 2.44 6.35 27.70
N GLN A 248 1.47 6.70 26.85
CA GLN A 248 0.04 6.66 27.18
C GLN A 248 -0.43 5.22 27.37
N ILE A 249 -0.06 4.33 26.46
CA ILE A 249 -0.36 2.89 26.54
C ILE A 249 0.19 2.32 27.86
N ALA A 250 1.46 2.58 28.18
CA ALA A 250 2.09 2.14 29.42
C ALA A 250 1.37 2.68 30.68
N THR A 251 0.98 3.97 30.66
CA THR A 251 0.28 4.61 31.77
C THR A 251 -1.12 3.99 31.99
N ILE A 252 -1.85 3.75 30.91
CA ILE A 252 -3.22 3.18 30.97
C ILE A 252 -3.15 1.71 31.40
N SER A 253 -2.34 0.89 30.72
CA SER A 253 -2.29 -0.57 30.90
C SER A 253 -1.72 -0.99 32.27
N SER A 254 -0.84 -0.19 32.87
CA SER A 254 -0.26 -0.48 34.19
C SER A 254 -1.22 -0.21 35.37
N ASN A 255 -2.33 0.48 35.16
CA ASN A 255 -3.25 0.87 36.22
C ASN A 255 -4.69 0.41 35.95
N PRO A 256 -5.15 -0.71 36.53
CA PRO A 256 -6.52 -1.20 36.34
C PRO A 256 -7.63 -0.24 36.83
N ASN A 257 -7.28 0.83 37.57
CA ASN A 257 -8.24 1.87 37.95
C ASN A 257 -8.22 3.08 37.00
N ASN A 258 -7.43 3.05 35.93
CA ASN A 258 -7.48 4.06 34.90
C ASN A 258 -8.82 3.98 34.16
N GLU A 259 -9.46 5.11 33.90
CA GLU A 259 -10.77 5.17 33.23
C GLU A 259 -10.79 4.55 31.83
N TYR A 260 -9.62 4.50 31.15
CA TYR A 260 -9.45 3.93 29.80
C TYR A 260 -8.86 2.51 29.81
N TYR A 261 -8.64 1.87 30.97
CA TYR A 261 -8.02 0.56 31.06
C TYR A 261 -8.73 -0.51 30.22
N ASP A 262 -10.06 -0.53 30.28
CA ASP A 262 -10.89 -1.48 29.52
C ASP A 262 -11.21 -1.01 28.09
N TYR A 263 -10.71 0.18 27.67
CA TYR A 263 -10.99 0.81 26.37
C TYR A 263 -9.77 0.82 25.44
N LEU A 264 -8.68 0.18 25.82
CA LEU A 264 -7.53 0.01 24.94
C LEU A 264 -7.90 -0.91 23.78
N VAL A 265 -7.96 -0.36 22.58
CA VAL A 265 -8.31 -1.10 21.36
C VAL A 265 -7.08 -1.21 20.48
N GLU A 266 -6.73 -2.43 20.07
CA GLU A 266 -5.72 -2.68 19.06
C GLU A 266 -6.28 -2.32 17.68
N THR A 267 -5.50 -1.55 16.87
CA THR A 267 -5.92 -1.17 15.53
C THR A 267 -5.89 -2.37 14.58
N ARG A 268 -6.67 -2.33 13.51
CA ARG A 268 -6.50 -3.29 12.42
C ARG A 268 -5.10 -3.12 11.81
N PRO A 269 -4.46 -4.19 11.31
CA PRO A 269 -3.18 -4.07 10.62
C PRO A 269 -3.25 -3.05 9.48
N ALA A 270 -2.22 -2.23 9.34
CA ALA A 270 -2.11 -1.29 8.22
C ALA A 270 -1.98 -2.05 6.88
N ASN A 271 -2.16 -1.34 5.76
CA ASN A 271 -2.13 -1.96 4.42
C ASN A 271 -0.73 -2.31 3.92
N TYR A 272 0.30 -1.98 4.67
CA TYR A 272 1.70 -2.13 4.25
C TYR A 272 2.33 -3.39 4.85
N SER A 273 2.96 -4.18 3.99
CA SER A 273 3.90 -5.24 4.35
C SER A 273 5.33 -4.70 4.25
N TYR A 274 6.10 -4.83 5.33
CA TYR A 274 7.47 -4.32 5.42
C TYR A 274 8.46 -5.48 5.35
N GLN A 275 9.58 -5.26 4.62
CA GLN A 275 10.62 -6.26 4.43
C GLN A 275 12.00 -5.68 4.73
N ILE A 276 12.94 -6.57 5.05
CA ILE A 276 14.37 -6.30 5.05
C ILE A 276 14.89 -6.60 3.65
N ARG A 277 15.50 -5.61 3.00
CA ARG A 277 16.06 -5.72 1.66
C ARG A 277 17.54 -5.45 1.67
N PHE A 278 18.31 -6.36 1.08
CA PHE A 278 19.76 -6.23 0.92
C PHE A 278 20.10 -5.40 -0.31
N ASN A 279 21.03 -4.46 -0.19
CA ASN A 279 21.60 -3.79 -1.34
C ASN A 279 22.80 -4.61 -1.86
N TYR A 280 22.63 -5.22 -3.01
CA TYR A 280 23.66 -6.12 -3.61
C TYR A 280 24.76 -5.38 -4.37
N ALA A 281 24.63 -4.08 -4.56
CA ALA A 281 25.60 -3.24 -5.26
C ALA A 281 25.88 -1.95 -4.47
N LYS A 282 26.13 -2.10 -3.17
CA LYS A 282 26.48 -1.00 -2.26
C LYS A 282 27.78 -0.32 -2.67
N ASN A 283 27.82 0.99 -2.52
CA ASN A 283 29.03 1.82 -2.65
C ASN A 283 29.50 2.35 -1.29
N ASN A 284 30.78 2.63 -1.22
CA ASN A 284 31.36 3.50 -0.22
C ASN A 284 31.04 4.98 -0.51
N GLU A 285 31.27 5.89 0.45
CA GLU A 285 31.05 7.34 0.26
C GLU A 285 31.85 7.95 -0.90
N ASP A 286 32.99 7.37 -1.27
CA ASP A 286 33.81 7.81 -2.40
C ASP A 286 33.30 7.27 -3.77
N GLY A 287 32.20 6.53 -3.77
CA GLY A 287 31.59 5.93 -4.96
C GLY A 287 32.20 4.60 -5.41
N THR A 288 33.20 4.08 -4.70
CA THR A 288 33.76 2.75 -4.99
C THR A 288 32.85 1.66 -4.44
N PRO A 289 32.78 0.44 -5.07
CA PRO A 289 32.00 -0.68 -4.51
C PRO A 289 32.48 -1.11 -3.12
N ASP A 290 31.56 -1.33 -2.19
CA ASP A 290 31.86 -1.98 -0.92
C ASP A 290 31.94 -3.49 -1.11
N THR A 291 33.14 -3.97 -1.40
CA THR A 291 33.39 -5.39 -1.73
C THR A 291 33.05 -6.30 -0.55
N ASN A 292 33.32 -5.88 0.70
CA ASN A 292 33.08 -6.70 1.88
C ASN A 292 31.59 -6.98 2.07
N TRP A 293 30.78 -5.91 2.00
CA TRP A 293 29.33 -6.03 2.10
C TRP A 293 28.72 -6.75 0.88
N ASN A 294 29.12 -6.37 -0.35
CA ASN A 294 28.51 -6.94 -1.56
C ASN A 294 28.72 -8.45 -1.68
N LEU A 295 29.88 -8.96 -1.27
CA LEU A 295 30.12 -10.41 -1.20
C LEU A 295 29.27 -11.07 -0.12
N ALA A 296 29.14 -10.45 1.05
CA ALA A 296 28.29 -10.96 2.12
C ALA A 296 26.81 -11.01 1.71
N ALA A 297 26.29 -9.91 1.17
CA ALA A 297 24.90 -9.84 0.73
C ALA A 297 24.60 -10.85 -0.40
N ALA A 298 25.55 -11.12 -1.30
CA ALA A 298 25.39 -12.11 -2.35
C ALA A 298 25.34 -13.56 -1.84
N ASN A 299 25.89 -13.82 -0.66
CA ASN A 299 25.94 -15.16 -0.09
C ASN A 299 24.57 -15.57 0.51
N GLU A 300 24.01 -16.68 0.03
CA GLU A 300 22.70 -17.15 0.48
C GLU A 300 22.71 -17.57 1.96
N ALA A 301 23.75 -18.25 2.42
CA ALA A 301 23.84 -18.67 3.82
C ALA A 301 23.90 -17.45 4.77
N PHE A 302 24.53 -16.34 4.34
CA PHE A 302 24.51 -15.08 5.09
C PHE A 302 23.09 -14.54 5.25
N ARG A 303 22.32 -14.47 4.16
CA ARG A 303 20.92 -13.96 4.20
C ARG A 303 20.01 -14.89 5.01
N LEU A 304 20.16 -16.22 4.84
CA LEU A 304 19.36 -17.20 5.58
C LEU A 304 19.71 -17.25 7.08
N SER A 305 20.94 -16.91 7.47
CA SER A 305 21.28 -16.75 8.89
C SER A 305 20.48 -15.64 9.56
N TRP A 306 20.14 -14.55 8.80
CA TRP A 306 19.25 -13.50 9.29
C TRP A 306 17.80 -13.97 9.32
N TYR A 307 17.33 -14.64 8.25
CA TYR A 307 15.96 -15.13 8.18
C TYR A 307 15.59 -16.02 9.36
N TYR A 308 16.44 -17.01 9.66
CA TYR A 308 16.19 -17.95 10.75
C TYR A 308 16.62 -17.45 12.13
N GLY A 309 17.50 -16.47 12.21
CA GLY A 309 18.13 -16.08 13.47
C GLY A 309 17.69 -14.73 14.03
N LEU A 310 17.33 -13.75 13.19
CA LEU A 310 17.06 -12.40 13.66
C LEU A 310 15.69 -12.30 14.33
N ASP A 311 15.68 -12.22 15.65
CA ASP A 311 14.49 -11.96 16.46
C ASP A 311 14.24 -10.45 16.53
N LEU A 312 13.11 -10.02 15.99
CA LEU A 312 12.68 -8.63 15.93
C LEU A 312 11.62 -8.28 17.01
N THR A 313 11.31 -9.17 17.94
CA THR A 313 10.23 -8.97 18.93
C THR A 313 10.36 -7.65 19.66
N ASP A 314 11.57 -7.29 20.15
CA ASP A 314 11.80 -6.01 20.85
C ASP A 314 11.70 -4.79 19.91
N TYR A 315 12.07 -4.96 18.64
CA TYR A 315 11.88 -3.92 17.63
C TYR A 315 10.40 -3.71 17.33
N LEU A 316 9.61 -4.77 17.19
CA LEU A 316 8.16 -4.73 16.99
C LEU A 316 7.44 -4.10 18.20
N ALA A 317 7.96 -4.31 19.42
CA ALA A 317 7.44 -3.68 20.63
C ALA A 317 7.49 -2.15 20.61
N ARG A 318 8.30 -1.53 19.73
CA ARG A 318 8.31 -0.08 19.52
C ARG A 318 7.03 0.42 18.84
N SER A 319 6.39 -0.40 18.03
CA SER A 319 5.11 -0.10 17.37
C SER A 319 3.93 -0.56 18.22
N ASN A 320 4.03 -1.74 18.81
CA ASN A 320 2.98 -2.33 19.64
C ASN A 320 3.57 -2.94 20.92
N SER A 321 3.62 -2.15 21.99
CA SER A 321 4.28 -2.56 23.24
C SER A 321 3.53 -3.61 24.05
N LEU A 322 2.20 -3.76 23.86
CA LEU A 322 1.40 -4.74 24.59
C LEU A 322 1.31 -6.08 23.86
N ASN A 323 1.37 -6.06 22.54
CA ASN A 323 1.26 -7.24 21.69
C ASN A 323 2.23 -7.14 20.50
N PRO A 324 3.55 -7.21 20.73
CA PRO A 324 4.55 -7.02 19.67
C PRO A 324 4.34 -7.93 18.45
N LEU A 325 3.97 -9.18 18.69
CA LEU A 325 3.83 -10.19 17.65
C LEU A 325 2.53 -10.07 16.83
N SER A 326 1.62 -9.14 17.17
CA SER A 326 0.57 -8.74 16.23
C SER A 326 1.10 -7.95 15.04
N CYS A 327 2.32 -7.43 15.15
CA CYS A 327 3.06 -6.81 14.05
C CYS A 327 3.87 -7.83 13.22
N GLU A 328 3.89 -9.10 13.60
CA GLU A 328 4.57 -10.14 12.83
C GLU A 328 3.95 -10.28 11.45
N ASN A 329 4.78 -10.28 10.42
CA ASN A 329 4.41 -10.64 9.07
C ASN A 329 5.54 -11.49 8.48
N GLU A 330 5.23 -12.71 8.12
CA GLU A 330 6.19 -13.69 7.58
C GLU A 330 6.06 -13.85 6.06
N TYR A 331 5.34 -12.92 5.42
CA TYR A 331 5.08 -12.90 4.00
C TYR A 331 5.62 -11.63 3.35
N TYR A 332 5.89 -11.68 2.06
CA TYR A 332 6.23 -10.50 1.27
C TYR A 332 4.98 -9.65 1.00
N SER A 333 3.87 -10.30 0.71
CA SER A 333 2.55 -9.69 0.58
C SER A 333 1.89 -9.41 1.93
N MET A 334 0.70 -8.81 1.92
CA MET A 334 -0.06 -8.48 3.14
C MET A 334 -1.21 -9.47 3.35
N MET A 335 -1.43 -9.89 4.59
CA MET A 335 -2.58 -10.71 4.98
C MET A 335 -3.91 -10.01 4.69
N GLY A 336 -4.90 -10.75 4.23
CA GLY A 336 -6.22 -10.24 3.88
C GLY A 336 -6.24 -9.49 2.54
N PHE A 337 -5.26 -9.71 1.70
CA PHE A 337 -5.06 -9.01 0.45
C PHE A 337 -5.99 -9.52 -0.67
N VAL A 338 -5.95 -10.79 -0.98
CA VAL A 338 -6.83 -11.49 -1.90
C VAL A 338 -7.16 -12.89 -1.37
N TYR A 339 -8.24 -13.47 -1.88
CA TYR A 339 -8.75 -14.76 -1.43
C TYR A 339 -9.02 -15.67 -2.60
N THR A 340 -8.75 -16.95 -2.44
CA THR A 340 -9.19 -18.00 -3.38
C THR A 340 -10.71 -18.13 -3.41
N SER A 341 -11.24 -18.86 -4.38
CA SER A 341 -12.68 -19.07 -4.57
C SER A 341 -13.38 -19.73 -3.36
N ASP A 342 -12.65 -20.48 -2.54
CA ASP A 342 -13.15 -21.09 -1.31
C ASP A 342 -13.01 -20.20 -0.06
N GLY A 343 -12.45 -18.97 -0.24
CA GLY A 343 -12.25 -17.99 0.83
C GLY A 343 -10.94 -18.13 1.60
N THR A 344 -10.00 -18.96 1.14
CA THR A 344 -8.66 -19.06 1.74
C THR A 344 -7.85 -17.80 1.43
N ASP A 345 -7.24 -17.19 2.44
CA ASP A 345 -6.32 -16.06 2.25
C ASP A 345 -5.09 -16.48 1.44
N TYR A 346 -4.68 -15.65 0.49
CA TYR A 346 -3.50 -15.90 -0.35
C TYR A 346 -2.24 -16.19 0.49
N THR A 347 -2.04 -15.46 1.59
CA THR A 347 -0.87 -15.68 2.44
C THR A 347 -0.87 -17.05 3.14
N GLU A 348 -2.02 -17.69 3.25
CA GLU A 348 -2.10 -19.07 3.74
C GLU A 348 -1.49 -20.06 2.73
N LEU A 349 -1.64 -19.81 1.42
CA LEU A 349 -0.94 -20.59 0.39
C LEU A 349 0.58 -20.42 0.53
N VAL A 350 1.04 -19.17 0.69
CA VAL A 350 2.47 -18.86 0.91
C VAL A 350 2.99 -19.55 2.18
N ARG A 351 2.22 -19.53 3.27
CA ARG A 351 2.57 -20.20 4.53
C ARG A 351 2.79 -21.70 4.34
N GLN A 352 1.90 -22.33 3.58
CA GLN A 352 2.00 -23.77 3.29
C GLN A 352 3.24 -24.08 2.45
N GLU A 353 3.57 -23.29 1.44
CA GLU A 353 4.77 -23.45 0.62
C GLU A 353 6.07 -23.22 1.44
N LEU A 354 6.05 -22.28 2.39
CA LEU A 354 7.16 -22.06 3.33
C LEU A 354 7.28 -23.17 4.39
N GLY A 355 6.23 -23.96 4.60
CA GLY A 355 6.17 -24.97 5.67
C GLY A 355 6.16 -24.37 7.07
N LEU A 356 5.66 -23.12 7.22
CA LEU A 356 5.59 -22.42 8.50
C LEU A 356 4.33 -22.83 9.28
N PRO A 357 4.40 -22.90 10.61
CA PRO A 357 3.20 -23.01 11.44
C PRO A 357 2.38 -21.70 11.40
N GLU A 358 1.16 -21.74 11.90
CA GLU A 358 0.37 -20.54 12.11
C GLU A 358 1.04 -19.59 13.12
N MET A 359 0.98 -18.29 12.85
CA MET A 359 1.43 -17.24 13.77
C MET A 359 0.54 -17.29 15.03
N ASN A 360 1.13 -17.54 16.18
CA ASN A 360 0.40 -17.78 17.43
C ASN A 360 0.66 -16.72 18.51
N GLY A 361 1.46 -15.69 18.21
CA GLY A 361 1.80 -14.61 19.12
C GLY A 361 2.75 -15.00 20.27
N GLU A 362 3.33 -16.19 20.27
CA GLU A 362 4.28 -16.61 21.31
C GLU A 362 5.74 -16.31 20.94
N LYS A 363 6.08 -16.49 19.67
CA LYS A 363 7.38 -16.15 19.07
C LYS A 363 7.22 -16.00 17.57
N MET A 364 8.14 -15.29 16.91
CA MET A 364 8.19 -15.24 15.45
C MET A 364 8.38 -16.66 14.90
N VAL A 365 7.44 -17.06 14.00
CA VAL A 365 7.33 -18.48 13.60
C VAL A 365 8.46 -18.98 12.70
N ARG A 366 9.19 -18.06 12.03
CA ARG A 366 10.35 -18.41 11.20
C ARG A 366 11.62 -18.73 11.99
N LEU A 367 11.68 -18.33 13.28
CA LEU A 367 12.90 -18.47 14.08
C LEU A 367 13.23 -19.94 14.36
N ASP A 368 14.45 -20.35 13.94
CA ASP A 368 15.02 -21.67 14.11
C ASP A 368 16.52 -21.54 14.46
N ALA A 369 16.82 -21.61 15.74
CA ALA A 369 18.18 -21.38 16.25
C ALA A 369 19.22 -22.40 15.70
N GLU A 370 18.80 -23.63 15.38
CA GLU A 370 19.70 -24.64 14.82
C GLU A 370 20.04 -24.30 13.37
N LYS A 371 19.05 -23.97 12.56
CA LYS A 371 19.28 -23.52 11.18
C LYS A 371 20.05 -22.19 11.13
N ALA A 372 19.71 -21.24 11.99
CA ALA A 372 20.40 -19.96 12.07
C ALA A 372 21.91 -20.15 12.31
N GLU A 373 22.27 -20.98 13.29
CA GLU A 373 23.68 -21.28 13.58
C GLU A 373 24.36 -22.07 12.44
N GLN A 374 23.65 -23.02 11.85
CA GLN A 374 24.16 -23.76 10.68
C GLN A 374 24.50 -22.83 9.53
N TYR A 375 23.56 -21.95 9.14
CA TYR A 375 23.79 -21.00 8.05
C TYR A 375 24.84 -19.94 8.42
N LYS A 376 24.89 -19.49 9.66
CA LYS A 376 25.94 -18.58 10.14
C LYS A 376 27.33 -19.19 9.98
N GLN A 377 27.53 -20.44 10.40
CA GLN A 377 28.81 -21.13 10.27
C GLN A 377 29.18 -21.35 8.79
N GLN A 378 28.23 -21.75 7.97
CA GLN A 378 28.42 -21.90 6.53
C GLN A 378 28.83 -20.56 5.89
N ALA A 379 28.13 -19.47 6.22
CA ALA A 379 28.46 -18.14 5.72
C ALA A 379 29.87 -17.70 6.14
N ILE A 380 30.26 -17.93 7.39
CA ILE A 380 31.60 -17.61 7.87
C ILE A 380 32.68 -18.37 7.07
N GLU A 381 32.47 -19.67 6.81
CA GLU A 381 33.41 -20.48 6.04
C GLU A 381 33.55 -20.00 4.60
N GLU A 382 32.41 -19.84 3.90
CA GLU A 382 32.36 -19.44 2.48
C GLU A 382 32.89 -18.00 2.28
N LEU A 383 32.48 -17.07 3.13
CA LEU A 383 32.87 -15.66 3.02
C LEU A 383 34.33 -15.44 3.43
N THR A 384 34.84 -16.16 4.43
CA THR A 384 36.28 -16.12 4.76
C THR A 384 37.13 -16.64 3.58
N ALA A 385 36.68 -17.70 2.89
CA ALA A 385 37.35 -18.22 1.71
C ALA A 385 37.32 -17.21 0.55
N ALA A 386 36.25 -16.39 0.45
CA ALA A 386 36.13 -15.29 -0.51
C ALA A 386 36.91 -14.01 -0.12
N GLY A 387 37.53 -13.98 1.07
CA GLY A 387 38.34 -12.85 1.55
C GLY A 387 37.55 -11.79 2.32
N VAL A 388 36.31 -12.07 2.71
CA VAL A 388 35.48 -11.17 3.54
C VAL A 388 36.02 -11.15 4.97
N THR A 389 36.00 -9.98 5.60
CA THR A 389 36.40 -9.79 6.99
C THR A 389 35.19 -9.62 7.91
N PHE A 390 35.29 -10.15 9.12
CA PHE A 390 34.25 -10.05 10.14
C PHE A 390 34.69 -9.14 11.30
N PRO A 391 33.75 -8.48 12.00
CA PRO A 391 32.32 -8.47 11.72
C PRO A 391 31.99 -7.76 10.40
N ILE A 392 30.87 -8.15 9.76
CA ILE A 392 30.34 -7.47 8.59
C ILE A 392 29.59 -6.22 9.08
N GLU A 393 29.96 -5.06 8.54
CA GLU A 393 29.33 -3.78 8.90
C GLU A 393 28.05 -3.54 8.09
N ILE A 394 26.95 -3.25 8.79
CA ILE A 394 25.65 -2.96 8.22
C ILE A 394 25.37 -1.46 8.37
N ASP A 395 25.49 -0.70 7.30
CA ASP A 395 25.20 0.74 7.30
C ASP A 395 23.71 0.98 7.17
N TYR A 396 23.08 1.40 8.27
CA TYR A 396 21.67 1.71 8.37
C TYR A 396 21.46 3.21 8.54
N TYR A 397 20.76 3.83 7.59
CA TYR A 397 20.54 5.28 7.54
C TYR A 397 19.14 5.66 8.02
N ILE A 398 19.08 6.63 8.93
CA ILE A 398 17.84 7.21 9.47
C ILE A 398 17.83 8.73 9.33
N SER A 399 16.67 9.37 9.46
CA SER A 399 16.59 10.83 9.51
C SER A 399 17.26 11.36 10.77
N GLY A 400 18.24 12.25 10.62
CA GLY A 400 18.97 12.85 11.73
C GLY A 400 18.12 13.78 12.63
N SER A 401 16.93 14.18 12.18
CA SER A 401 16.00 15.02 12.93
C SER A 401 14.91 14.24 13.69
N ASN A 402 14.84 12.91 13.54
CA ASN A 402 13.78 12.08 14.11
C ASN A 402 14.30 11.23 15.28
N GLN A 403 13.99 11.67 16.51
CA GLN A 403 14.41 10.95 17.73
C GLN A 403 13.77 9.56 17.84
N VAL A 404 12.50 9.39 17.41
CA VAL A 404 11.80 8.10 17.44
C VAL A 404 12.51 7.09 16.55
N SER A 405 12.94 7.52 15.35
CA SER A 405 13.72 6.68 14.44
C SER A 405 15.07 6.28 15.03
N LEU A 406 15.74 7.20 15.75
CA LEU A 406 17.00 6.91 16.42
C LEU A 406 16.82 5.88 17.55
N ASP A 407 15.78 6.02 18.36
CA ASP A 407 15.49 5.09 19.45
C ASP A 407 15.16 3.70 18.89
N SER A 408 14.35 3.62 17.83
CA SER A 408 14.03 2.35 17.16
C SER A 408 15.28 1.72 16.51
N ALA A 409 16.16 2.53 15.91
CA ALA A 409 17.42 2.04 15.33
C ALA A 409 18.36 1.44 16.40
N ASN A 410 18.41 2.03 17.60
CA ASN A 410 19.18 1.47 18.72
C ASN A 410 18.62 0.11 19.19
N VAL A 411 17.30 -0.02 19.25
CA VAL A 411 16.67 -1.33 19.55
C VAL A 411 16.97 -2.34 18.45
N LEU A 412 16.85 -1.97 17.17
CA LEU A 412 17.22 -2.84 16.05
C LEU A 412 18.68 -3.29 16.14
N LYS A 413 19.60 -2.39 16.47
CA LYS A 413 21.02 -2.73 16.70
C LYS A 413 21.17 -3.77 17.81
N GLN A 414 20.41 -3.64 18.90
CA GLN A 414 20.44 -4.62 19.98
C GLN A 414 19.88 -5.97 19.52
N CYS A 415 18.78 -5.99 18.74
CA CYS A 415 18.26 -7.24 18.15
C CYS A 415 19.33 -7.97 17.32
N PHE A 416 20.09 -7.26 16.50
CA PHE A 416 21.21 -7.85 15.75
C PHE A 416 22.30 -8.43 16.64
N SER A 417 22.72 -7.66 17.67
CA SER A 417 23.73 -8.10 18.63
C SER A 417 23.32 -9.36 19.38
N ASP A 418 22.08 -9.38 19.89
CA ASP A 418 21.55 -10.50 20.70
C ASP A 418 21.26 -11.76 19.85
N SER A 419 20.79 -11.56 18.63
CA SER A 419 20.39 -12.67 17.74
C SER A 419 21.56 -13.29 16.97
N LEU A 420 22.46 -12.45 16.45
CA LEU A 420 23.50 -12.89 15.51
C LEU A 420 24.93 -12.74 16.06
N GLY A 421 25.13 -11.84 17.03
CA GLY A 421 26.41 -11.58 17.69
C GLY A 421 27.27 -10.56 16.98
N ASP A 422 27.93 -9.69 17.79
CA ASP A 422 28.77 -8.58 17.32
C ASP A 422 30.07 -9.02 16.64
N ASP A 423 30.46 -10.27 16.78
CA ASP A 423 31.59 -10.88 16.09
C ASP A 423 31.27 -11.29 14.64
N TYR A 424 29.98 -11.40 14.30
CA TYR A 424 29.49 -11.76 12.97
C TYR A 424 29.01 -10.56 12.19
N VAL A 425 28.13 -9.75 12.77
CA VAL A 425 27.57 -8.54 12.15
C VAL A 425 27.55 -7.37 13.14
N THR A 426 27.71 -6.14 12.65
CA THR A 426 27.59 -4.92 13.46
C THR A 426 26.78 -3.88 12.73
N LEU A 427 25.67 -3.42 13.34
CA LEU A 427 24.82 -2.36 12.78
C LEU A 427 25.39 -0.97 13.12
N ASN A 428 25.72 -0.20 12.08
CA ASN A 428 26.11 1.19 12.15
C ASN A 428 24.91 2.09 11.89
N ILE A 429 24.55 2.94 12.87
CA ILE A 429 23.46 3.90 12.72
C ILE A 429 24.04 5.19 12.16
N LEU A 430 23.68 5.51 10.93
CA LEU A 430 24.08 6.69 10.18
C LEU A 430 22.88 7.60 9.91
N THR A 431 23.10 8.86 9.58
CA THR A 431 22.01 9.82 9.38
C THR A 431 22.09 10.53 8.04
N TYR A 432 20.92 10.82 7.48
CA TYR A 432 20.75 11.78 6.39
C TYR A 432 20.00 13.03 6.89
N VAL A 433 20.11 14.13 6.14
CA VAL A 433 19.61 15.45 6.59
C VAL A 433 18.23 15.78 6.02
N SER A 434 18.04 15.63 4.71
CA SER A 434 16.83 16.11 4.02
C SER A 434 16.12 15.02 3.23
N SER A 435 16.84 14.19 2.50
CA SER A 435 16.25 13.20 1.59
C SER A 435 17.01 11.89 1.59
N SER A 436 16.40 10.83 2.12
CA SER A 436 16.96 9.48 2.04
C SER A 436 17.21 9.06 0.60
N THR A 437 16.30 9.40 -0.32
CA THR A 437 16.45 9.05 -1.74
C THR A 437 17.69 9.66 -2.36
N GLN A 438 17.93 10.96 -2.15
CA GLN A 438 19.06 11.65 -2.77
C GLN A 438 20.38 11.39 -2.07
N GLU A 439 20.36 11.32 -0.73
CA GLU A 439 21.58 11.24 0.07
C GLU A 439 22.06 9.79 0.29
N VAL A 440 21.17 8.80 0.19
CA VAL A 440 21.46 7.41 0.57
C VAL A 440 21.16 6.42 -0.56
N ILE A 441 19.89 6.43 -1.06
CA ILE A 441 19.41 5.41 -2.01
C ILE A 441 20.06 5.58 -3.38
N THR A 442 20.00 6.79 -3.96
CA THR A 442 20.57 7.07 -5.28
C THR A 442 22.08 6.79 -5.34
N PRO A 443 22.91 7.25 -4.37
CA PRO A 443 24.33 6.89 -4.33
C PRO A 443 24.61 5.45 -3.85
N ARG A 444 23.57 4.69 -3.41
CA ARG A 444 23.65 3.28 -2.98
C ARG A 444 24.52 3.05 -1.75
N LEU A 445 24.41 3.92 -0.74
CA LEU A 445 25.25 3.86 0.45
C LEU A 445 24.72 2.89 1.53
N HIS A 446 23.43 2.57 1.53
CA HIS A 446 22.83 1.64 2.50
C HIS A 446 23.30 0.20 2.28
N SER A 447 23.50 -0.53 3.36
CA SER A 447 23.73 -1.98 3.32
C SER A 447 22.42 -2.75 3.17
N ALA A 448 21.49 -2.51 4.07
CA ALA A 448 20.13 -3.04 4.03
C ALA A 448 19.13 -1.94 4.37
N LEU A 449 17.90 -2.13 3.92
CA LEU A 449 16.76 -1.26 4.24
C LEU A 449 15.83 -2.00 5.22
N PHE A 450 15.38 -1.29 6.24
CA PHE A 450 14.45 -1.76 7.25
C PHE A 450 13.24 -0.82 7.30
N GLY A 451 12.04 -1.38 7.43
CA GLY A 451 10.81 -0.58 7.49
C GLY A 451 10.39 0.05 6.16
N TYR A 452 10.88 -0.47 5.05
CA TYR A 452 10.44 -0.12 3.70
C TYR A 452 9.47 -1.19 3.22
N GLY A 453 8.24 -0.82 2.98
CA GLY A 453 7.15 -1.71 2.61
C GLY A 453 6.42 -1.29 1.36
N TRP A 454 5.51 -2.15 0.93
CA TRP A 454 4.58 -1.90 -0.17
C TRP A 454 3.15 -2.06 0.31
N GLY A 455 2.27 -1.17 -0.11
CA GLY A 455 0.83 -1.33 -0.06
C GLY A 455 0.34 -1.52 -1.49
N ALA A 456 -0.44 -2.54 -1.75
CA ALA A 456 -0.87 -2.86 -3.10
C ALA A 456 -1.74 -1.76 -3.72
N ASP A 457 -1.58 -1.56 -5.02
CA ASP A 457 -2.41 -0.65 -5.81
C ASP A 457 -3.71 -1.34 -6.28
N TYR A 458 -3.66 -2.65 -6.53
CA TYR A 458 -4.77 -3.50 -6.98
C TYR A 458 -4.64 -4.92 -6.43
N GLY A 459 -5.72 -5.69 -6.51
CA GLY A 459 -5.86 -7.00 -5.88
C GLY A 459 -5.30 -8.15 -6.72
N ASP A 460 -3.99 -8.17 -6.94
CA ASP A 460 -3.27 -9.30 -7.53
C ASP A 460 -1.85 -9.43 -6.94
N PRO A 461 -1.38 -10.63 -6.59
CA PRO A 461 -0.04 -10.83 -6.02
C PRO A 461 1.10 -10.31 -6.88
N GLN A 462 0.90 -10.22 -8.20
CA GLN A 462 1.82 -9.62 -9.15
C GLN A 462 2.25 -8.23 -8.71
N ASN A 463 1.34 -7.40 -8.16
CA ASN A 463 1.62 -6.03 -7.73
C ASN A 463 2.69 -5.94 -6.63
N TYR A 464 2.71 -6.90 -5.71
CA TYR A 464 3.77 -6.99 -4.71
C TYR A 464 5.08 -7.49 -5.32
N LEU A 465 5.03 -8.61 -6.04
CA LEU A 465 6.20 -9.43 -6.36
C LEU A 465 7.01 -8.88 -7.54
N VAL A 466 6.35 -8.23 -8.50
CA VAL A 466 7.02 -7.68 -9.70
C VAL A 466 8.09 -6.63 -9.35
N GLN A 467 7.98 -5.98 -8.18
CA GLN A 467 8.92 -4.98 -7.71
C GLN A 467 10.34 -5.53 -7.47
N GLU A 468 10.46 -6.85 -7.26
CA GLU A 468 11.73 -7.56 -7.07
C GLU A 468 12.21 -8.31 -8.33
N SER A 469 11.56 -8.15 -9.49
CA SER A 469 11.92 -8.83 -10.74
C SER A 469 13.31 -8.45 -11.24
N TYR A 470 14.08 -9.42 -11.72
CA TYR A 470 15.38 -9.22 -12.36
C TYR A 470 15.22 -8.82 -13.82
N GLY A 471 16.03 -7.86 -14.28
CA GLY A 471 16.04 -7.42 -15.67
C GLY A 471 14.79 -6.66 -16.13
N ASN A 472 13.90 -6.30 -15.22
CA ASN A 472 12.72 -5.51 -15.48
C ASN A 472 12.97 -4.03 -15.13
N ASP A 473 12.95 -3.15 -16.12
CA ASP A 473 13.21 -1.71 -15.95
C ASP A 473 12.16 -1.03 -15.05
N ASN A 474 10.96 -1.60 -14.96
CA ASN A 474 9.86 -1.11 -14.13
C ASN A 474 9.85 -1.69 -12.70
N ALA A 475 10.71 -2.66 -12.39
CA ALA A 475 10.84 -3.23 -11.05
C ALA A 475 11.51 -2.23 -10.10
N TYR A 476 10.70 -1.50 -9.33
CA TYR A 476 11.18 -0.39 -8.53
C TYR A 476 12.25 -0.80 -7.51
N TYR A 477 12.03 -1.92 -6.79
CA TYR A 477 12.97 -2.35 -5.75
C TYR A 477 14.26 -2.93 -6.32
N SER A 478 14.17 -3.72 -7.39
CA SER A 478 15.35 -4.29 -8.06
C SER A 478 16.27 -3.21 -8.65
N ASN A 479 15.71 -2.05 -9.05
CA ASN A 479 16.47 -0.96 -9.64
C ASN A 479 16.96 0.09 -8.63
N THR A 480 16.26 0.23 -7.47
CA THR A 480 16.53 1.31 -6.51
C THR A 480 17.03 0.82 -5.16
N TYR A 481 16.45 -0.23 -4.59
CA TYR A 481 16.73 -0.68 -3.22
C TYR A 481 17.74 -1.80 -3.17
N THR A 482 17.48 -2.90 -3.88
CA THR A 482 18.38 -4.05 -3.91
C THR A 482 19.51 -3.86 -4.92
N ASN A 483 19.28 -3.05 -5.95
CA ASN A 483 20.24 -2.80 -7.04
C ASN A 483 20.74 -4.09 -7.71
N ILE A 484 19.96 -5.16 -7.68
CA ILE A 484 20.34 -6.45 -8.26
C ILE A 484 20.67 -6.34 -9.75
N ASN A 485 19.97 -5.47 -10.48
CA ASN A 485 20.22 -5.22 -11.91
C ASN A 485 21.56 -4.53 -12.20
N LYS A 486 22.29 -4.08 -11.17
CA LYS A 486 23.63 -3.49 -11.26
C LYS A 486 24.74 -4.45 -10.85
N VAL A 487 24.40 -5.67 -10.46
CA VAL A 487 25.36 -6.69 -10.03
C VAL A 487 25.98 -7.35 -11.26
N GLU A 488 27.31 -7.33 -11.35
CA GLU A 488 28.04 -8.05 -12.40
C GLU A 488 28.14 -9.55 -12.04
N GLU A 489 27.87 -10.42 -13.01
CA GLU A 489 27.95 -11.88 -12.82
C GLU A 489 29.42 -12.34 -12.71
N ASN A 490 29.74 -13.04 -11.63
CA ASN A 490 31.02 -13.66 -11.36
C ASN A 490 30.85 -14.91 -10.48
N GLU A 491 31.93 -15.57 -10.08
CA GLU A 491 31.85 -16.81 -9.27
C GLU A 491 31.15 -16.64 -7.92
N TYR A 492 31.05 -15.43 -7.36
CA TYR A 492 30.40 -15.17 -6.05
C TYR A 492 28.97 -14.65 -6.19
N THR A 493 28.59 -14.13 -7.35
CA THR A 493 27.29 -13.53 -7.58
C THR A 493 26.38 -14.36 -8.50
N ALA A 494 26.93 -15.38 -9.15
CA ALA A 494 26.20 -16.20 -10.12
C ALA A 494 24.96 -16.87 -9.49
N ASP A 495 25.09 -17.41 -8.29
CA ASP A 495 23.98 -18.10 -7.61
C ASP A 495 22.86 -17.10 -7.24
N LEU A 496 23.22 -15.91 -6.72
CA LEU A 496 22.25 -14.84 -6.45
C LEU A 496 21.50 -14.42 -7.73
N ILE A 497 22.22 -14.16 -8.81
CA ILE A 497 21.61 -13.75 -10.09
C ILE A 497 20.72 -14.88 -10.64
N ASN A 498 21.13 -16.13 -10.53
CA ASN A 498 20.32 -17.27 -10.96
C ASN A 498 19.04 -17.41 -10.12
N SER A 499 19.11 -17.21 -8.80
CA SER A 499 17.93 -17.22 -7.94
C SER A 499 16.94 -16.11 -8.32
N TYR A 500 17.44 -14.90 -8.62
CA TYR A 500 16.56 -13.81 -9.10
C TYR A 500 15.98 -14.07 -10.50
N LYS A 501 16.74 -14.69 -11.41
CA LYS A 501 16.23 -15.11 -12.74
C LYS A 501 15.16 -16.18 -12.61
N GLU A 502 15.34 -17.16 -11.73
CA GLU A 502 14.34 -18.21 -11.48
C GLU A 502 13.06 -17.61 -10.88
N PHE A 503 13.19 -16.79 -9.84
CA PHE A 503 12.07 -16.06 -9.25
C PHE A 503 11.30 -15.27 -10.32
N THR A 504 11.99 -14.51 -11.16
CA THR A 504 11.36 -13.72 -12.23
C THR A 504 10.65 -14.63 -13.24
N SER A 505 11.24 -15.77 -13.61
CA SER A 505 10.60 -16.75 -14.49
C SER A 505 9.33 -17.33 -13.87
N MET A 506 9.33 -17.61 -12.56
CA MET A 506 8.13 -18.07 -11.85
C MET A 506 7.01 -17.03 -11.90
N LEU A 507 7.34 -15.73 -11.71
CA LEU A 507 6.36 -14.65 -11.84
C LEU A 507 5.77 -14.56 -13.26
N GLU A 508 6.62 -14.66 -14.29
CA GLU A 508 6.20 -14.61 -15.69
C GLU A 508 5.30 -15.80 -16.07
N GLU A 509 5.54 -16.99 -15.49
CA GLU A 509 4.67 -18.14 -15.70
C GLU A 509 3.34 -18.01 -14.94
N ALA A 510 3.35 -17.51 -13.71
CA ALA A 510 2.15 -17.25 -12.92
C ALA A 510 1.26 -16.18 -13.60
N ASP A 511 1.87 -15.14 -14.17
CA ASP A 511 1.16 -14.05 -14.85
C ASP A 511 0.42 -14.51 -16.12
N LYS A 512 0.83 -15.62 -16.75
CA LYS A 512 0.15 -16.24 -17.89
C LYS A 512 -1.13 -16.99 -17.53
N ILE A 513 -1.37 -17.27 -16.26
CA ILE A 513 -2.60 -17.93 -15.79
C ILE A 513 -3.68 -16.87 -15.64
N THR A 514 -4.63 -16.82 -16.57
CA THR A 514 -5.66 -15.78 -16.64
C THR A 514 -7.09 -16.33 -16.57
N ASP A 515 -7.26 -17.65 -16.71
CA ASP A 515 -8.55 -18.34 -16.74
C ASP A 515 -8.90 -19.07 -15.42
N ASP A 516 -7.97 -19.12 -14.46
CA ASP A 516 -8.15 -19.77 -13.15
C ASP A 516 -7.39 -18.96 -12.06
N LEU A 517 -8.12 -18.13 -11.32
CA LEU A 517 -7.53 -17.29 -10.26
C LEU A 517 -6.93 -18.10 -9.10
N ASP A 518 -7.51 -19.26 -8.76
CA ASP A 518 -6.97 -20.10 -7.69
C ASP A 518 -5.62 -20.70 -8.10
N ALA A 519 -5.53 -21.19 -9.35
CA ALA A 519 -4.27 -21.67 -9.91
C ALA A 519 -3.23 -20.53 -10.05
N ARG A 520 -3.66 -19.33 -10.43
CA ARG A 520 -2.83 -18.13 -10.49
C ARG A 520 -2.26 -17.79 -9.11
N TYR A 521 -3.09 -17.74 -8.09
CA TYR A 521 -2.66 -17.42 -6.72
C TYR A 521 -1.71 -18.49 -6.16
N GLN A 522 -1.96 -19.77 -6.43
CA GLN A 522 -1.04 -20.85 -6.06
C GLN A 522 0.34 -20.66 -6.71
N ALA A 523 0.40 -20.36 -8.01
CA ALA A 523 1.67 -20.15 -8.71
C ALA A 523 2.44 -18.92 -8.19
N PHE A 524 1.75 -17.82 -7.87
CA PHE A 524 2.37 -16.68 -7.22
C PHE A 524 2.83 -16.99 -5.78
N ALA A 525 2.08 -17.81 -5.04
CA ALA A 525 2.47 -18.22 -3.68
C ALA A 525 3.76 -19.07 -3.69
N GLU A 526 3.93 -19.95 -4.69
CA GLU A 526 5.16 -20.69 -4.93
C GLU A 526 6.35 -19.74 -5.22
N ALA A 527 6.12 -18.70 -6.05
CA ALA A 527 7.14 -17.70 -6.36
C ALA A 527 7.49 -16.84 -5.13
N GLU A 528 6.50 -16.42 -4.35
CA GLU A 528 6.73 -15.67 -3.10
C GLU A 528 7.49 -16.50 -2.08
N ALA A 529 7.12 -17.77 -1.90
CA ALA A 529 7.84 -18.69 -1.04
C ALA A 529 9.29 -18.88 -1.50
N TYR A 530 9.54 -18.98 -2.81
CA TYR A 530 10.88 -19.06 -3.37
C TYR A 530 11.73 -17.83 -3.02
N LEU A 531 11.16 -16.61 -3.20
CA LEU A 531 11.82 -15.36 -2.84
C LEU A 531 12.31 -15.36 -1.37
N ILE A 532 11.46 -15.83 -0.46
CA ILE A 532 11.72 -15.87 0.98
C ILE A 532 12.70 -17.01 1.33
N GLN A 533 12.51 -18.22 0.79
CA GLN A 533 13.34 -19.40 1.05
C GLN A 533 14.80 -19.21 0.64
N HIS A 534 15.07 -18.38 -0.38
CA HIS A 534 16.42 -17.99 -0.81
C HIS A 534 16.93 -16.71 -0.14
N GLY A 535 16.17 -16.16 0.80
CA GLY A 535 16.53 -14.93 1.52
C GLY A 535 16.75 -13.73 0.60
N LEU A 536 16.12 -13.69 -0.58
CA LEU A 536 16.22 -12.57 -1.51
C LEU A 536 15.55 -11.32 -0.93
N SER A 537 14.49 -11.52 -0.15
CA SER A 537 13.86 -10.55 0.74
C SER A 537 13.46 -11.26 2.03
N ILE A 538 13.55 -10.56 3.18
CA ILE A 538 13.17 -11.13 4.46
C ILE A 538 11.94 -10.36 4.97
N PRO A 539 10.78 -11.03 5.20
CA PRO A 539 9.64 -10.41 5.84
C PRO A 539 10.02 -9.82 7.19
N GLN A 540 9.54 -8.62 7.48
CA GLN A 540 9.88 -7.90 8.70
C GLN A 540 8.66 -7.71 9.61
N SER A 541 7.61 -7.07 9.10
CA SER A 541 6.45 -6.68 9.92
C SER A 541 5.27 -6.18 9.10
N CYS A 542 4.13 -6.06 9.75
CA CYS A 542 3.05 -5.15 9.38
C CYS A 542 2.88 -4.08 10.47
N GLY A 543 2.06 -3.05 10.22
CA GLY A 543 1.81 -1.99 11.20
C GLY A 543 0.56 -2.26 12.02
N THR A 544 0.66 -2.33 13.33
CA THR A 544 -0.47 -2.25 14.27
C THR A 544 -0.14 -1.27 15.38
N GLY A 545 -1.15 -0.83 16.13
CA GLY A 545 -0.98 0.08 17.26
C GLY A 545 -2.17 0.03 18.19
N TRP A 546 -2.28 0.99 19.09
CA TRP A 546 -3.37 1.09 20.05
C TRP A 546 -4.05 2.44 19.96
N CYS A 547 -5.36 2.44 20.10
CA CYS A 547 -6.20 3.63 20.06
C CYS A 547 -7.27 3.62 21.15
N LEU A 548 -7.88 4.78 21.36
CA LEU A 548 -9.20 4.92 21.97
C LEU A 548 -10.18 5.31 20.87
N THR A 549 -11.31 4.63 20.80
CA THR A 549 -12.25 4.83 19.71
C THR A 549 -13.71 4.70 20.12
N LYS A 550 -14.53 5.60 19.58
CA LYS A 550 -15.99 5.46 19.55
C LYS A 550 -16.47 4.88 18.22
N ILE A 551 -15.56 4.58 17.30
CA ILE A 551 -15.83 4.00 15.98
C ILE A 551 -15.55 2.50 16.05
N ASP A 552 -16.49 1.68 15.59
CA ASP A 552 -16.28 0.26 15.35
C ASP A 552 -15.29 0.10 14.17
N LEU A 553 -14.05 -0.29 14.47
CA LEU A 553 -12.99 -0.44 13.47
C LEU A 553 -13.33 -1.52 12.43
N TYR A 554 -14.15 -2.50 12.79
CA TYR A 554 -14.59 -3.57 11.90
C TYR A 554 -15.85 -3.23 11.09
N SER A 555 -16.44 -2.05 11.30
CA SER A 555 -17.45 -1.47 10.40
C SER A 555 -16.82 -0.66 9.25
N LYS A 556 -15.54 -0.27 9.37
CA LYS A 556 -14.81 0.42 8.29
C LYS A 556 -14.53 -0.54 7.13
N MET A 557 -14.46 0.00 5.93
CA MET A 557 -14.00 -0.75 4.76
C MET A 557 -12.60 -1.32 5.00
N ARG A 558 -12.30 -2.47 4.40
CA ARG A 558 -10.98 -3.11 4.47
C ARG A 558 -10.32 -3.05 3.10
N ALA A 559 -9.83 -1.89 2.70
CA ALA A 559 -9.11 -1.72 1.45
C ALA A 559 -7.62 -2.01 1.67
N ILE A 560 -7.18 -3.26 1.50
CA ILE A 560 -5.75 -3.61 1.52
C ILE A 560 -5.04 -3.02 0.30
N TYR A 561 -5.76 -2.79 -0.78
CA TYR A 561 -5.32 -2.06 -1.97
C TYR A 561 -6.21 -0.83 -2.19
N GLY A 562 -5.69 0.14 -2.94
CA GLY A 562 -6.41 1.39 -3.17
C GLY A 562 -6.45 2.30 -1.94
N CYS A 563 -7.50 3.14 -1.82
CA CYS A 563 -7.55 4.24 -0.85
C CYS A 563 -8.87 4.36 -0.06
N GLN A 564 -9.65 3.28 0.06
CA GLN A 564 -11.03 3.36 0.57
C GLN A 564 -11.20 3.10 2.08
N ASN A 565 -10.11 2.86 2.84
CA ASN A 565 -10.20 2.56 4.28
C ASN A 565 -10.94 3.63 5.09
N ASP A 566 -10.80 4.88 4.72
CA ASP A 566 -11.44 6.02 5.40
C ASP A 566 -12.68 6.53 4.67
N LYS A 567 -13.32 5.68 3.86
CA LYS A 567 -14.67 5.93 3.34
C LYS A 567 -15.68 5.77 4.47
N MET A 568 -16.28 6.89 4.89
CA MET A 568 -17.04 7.02 6.16
C MET A 568 -18.47 6.46 6.10
N LYS A 569 -18.95 6.10 4.92
CA LYS A 569 -20.25 5.40 4.82
C LYS A 569 -20.16 4.05 5.57
N ASN A 570 -21.26 3.61 6.12
CA ASN A 570 -21.39 2.39 6.93
C ASN A 570 -20.68 2.38 8.30
N TRP A 571 -19.87 3.38 8.64
CA TRP A 571 -19.25 3.41 9.97
C TRP A 571 -20.29 3.38 11.08
N ILE A 572 -20.02 2.57 12.10
CA ILE A 572 -20.85 2.43 13.29
C ILE A 572 -20.11 3.08 14.46
N THR A 573 -20.85 3.81 15.31
CA THR A 573 -20.27 4.46 16.48
C THR A 573 -21.01 4.07 17.76
N ASN A 574 -20.28 4.16 18.89
CA ASN A 574 -20.78 4.01 20.25
C ASN A 574 -20.44 5.29 21.04
N SER A 575 -21.40 5.94 21.66
CA SER A 575 -21.21 7.20 22.39
C SER A 575 -20.24 7.10 23.57
N GLU A 576 -20.16 5.93 24.22
CA GLU A 576 -19.29 5.67 25.37
C GLU A 576 -17.88 5.24 24.98
N GLY A 577 -17.65 4.90 23.72
CA GLY A 577 -16.45 4.24 23.23
C GLY A 577 -16.56 2.72 23.23
N TYR A 578 -15.67 2.06 22.48
CA TYR A 578 -15.59 0.61 22.45
C TYR A 578 -14.60 0.11 23.48
N THR A 579 -15.03 -0.85 24.28
CA THR A 579 -14.10 -1.59 25.15
C THR A 579 -13.27 -2.58 24.34
N THR A 580 -12.11 -2.99 24.89
CA THR A 580 -11.27 -4.07 24.33
C THR A 580 -12.10 -5.31 24.02
N ALA A 581 -12.94 -5.75 24.97
CA ALA A 581 -13.77 -6.95 24.82
C ALA A 581 -14.84 -6.82 23.72
N GLU A 582 -15.46 -5.64 23.58
CA GLU A 582 -16.43 -5.38 22.52
C GLU A 582 -15.76 -5.38 21.15
N MET A 583 -14.57 -4.77 21.02
CA MET A 583 -13.86 -4.73 19.75
C MET A 583 -13.33 -6.11 19.35
N GLU A 584 -12.85 -6.92 20.30
CA GLU A 584 -12.47 -8.32 20.03
C GLU A 584 -13.66 -9.16 19.58
N ALA A 585 -14.85 -8.93 20.14
CA ALA A 585 -16.07 -9.59 19.68
C ALA A 585 -16.42 -9.18 18.23
N ARG A 586 -16.25 -7.89 17.88
CA ARG A 586 -16.45 -7.41 16.50
C ARG A 586 -15.43 -8.00 15.55
N LYS A 587 -14.17 -8.11 15.96
CA LYS A 587 -13.11 -8.77 15.19
C LYS A 587 -13.51 -10.22 14.87
N ALA A 588 -13.90 -10.98 15.88
CA ALA A 588 -14.30 -12.37 15.72
C ALA A 588 -15.55 -12.55 14.81
N GLU A 589 -16.46 -11.56 14.79
CA GLU A 589 -17.65 -11.60 13.92
C GLU A 589 -17.29 -11.35 12.44
N VAL A 590 -16.34 -10.46 12.16
CA VAL A 590 -16.01 -10.00 10.81
C VAL A 590 -14.89 -10.82 10.18
N VAL A 591 -13.84 -11.11 10.94
CA VAL A 591 -12.63 -11.79 10.45
C VAL A 591 -12.70 -13.31 10.69
N GLY A 592 -13.38 -13.75 11.75
CA GLY A 592 -13.59 -15.16 12.11
C GLY A 592 -12.73 -15.60 13.28
#